data_a0b40807da12a816c58781e8352295c8
#
_entry.id   a0b40807da12a816c58781e8352295c8
#
_cell.length_a   1.000
_cell.length_b   1.000
_cell.length_c   1.000
_cell.angle_alpha   90.00
_cell.angle_beta   90.00
_cell.angle_gamma   90.00
#
_symmetry.space_group_name_H-M   'P 1'
#
loop_
_entity.id
_entity.type
_entity.pdbx_description
1 polymer ?
#
loop_
_entity_poly.entity_id
_entity_poly.type
_entity_poly.pdbx_seq_one_letter_code
_entity_poly.pdbx_strand_id
1 'polypeptide(L)'
;MGTYKQNRTAEDIKREIAAIVRELKDPRISDHLISVARADVAGDLSYVKVYVSAVEGIEVAKGATKALTGATGLVRREVGKRLGHRKTPEIKFVADDSIEYGMNIVKKLEEISSEFTD
;
A
#
# COMPACT_ATOMS: atom_id res chain seq x y z
N MET A 1 -17.21 -20.24 4.09
CA MET A 1 -17.64 -19.22 5.06
C MET A 1 -16.48 -18.42 5.64
N GLY A 2 -15.37 -19.06 6.04
CA GLY A 2 -14.17 -18.35 6.53
C GLY A 2 -13.57 -17.40 5.51
N THR A 3 -13.55 -17.76 4.24
CA THR A 3 -12.98 -16.97 3.17
C THR A 3 -13.68 -15.61 3.02
N TYR A 4 -15.01 -15.60 3.11
CA TYR A 4 -15.78 -14.34 2.98
C TYR A 4 -15.46 -13.38 4.13
N LYS A 5 -15.41 -13.88 5.36
CA LYS A 5 -15.07 -13.07 6.53
C LYS A 5 -13.65 -12.54 6.46
N GLN A 6 -12.71 -13.38 6.02
CA GLN A 6 -11.32 -12.98 5.86
C GLN A 6 -11.17 -11.87 4.82
N ASN A 7 -11.84 -11.99 3.67
CA ASN A 7 -11.78 -10.99 2.62
C ASN A 7 -12.37 -9.66 3.09
N ARG A 8 -13.50 -9.69 3.80
CA ARG A 8 -14.11 -8.49 4.33
C ARG A 8 -13.22 -7.82 5.38
N THR A 9 -12.60 -8.59 6.26
CA THR A 9 -11.68 -8.06 7.26
C THR A 9 -10.45 -7.46 6.60
N ALA A 10 -9.92 -8.10 5.55
CA ALA A 10 -8.78 -7.58 4.80
C ALA A 10 -9.12 -6.22 4.17
N GLU A 11 -10.29 -6.10 3.56
CA GLU A 11 -10.75 -4.83 2.97
C GLU A 11 -10.96 -3.75 4.04
N ASP A 12 -11.49 -4.12 5.20
CA ASP A 12 -11.66 -3.19 6.32
C ASP A 12 -10.31 -2.68 6.82
N ILE A 13 -9.33 -3.58 6.99
CA ILE A 13 -7.97 -3.22 7.41
C ILE A 13 -7.33 -2.29 6.39
N LYS A 14 -7.41 -2.63 5.11
CA LYS A 14 -6.87 -1.81 4.03
C LYS A 14 -7.47 -0.41 4.05
N ARG A 15 -8.79 -0.30 4.19
CA ARG A 15 -9.51 0.97 4.22
C ARG A 15 -9.07 1.84 5.38
N GLU A 16 -8.95 1.24 6.57
CA GLU A 16 -8.54 1.99 7.75
C GLU A 16 -7.08 2.43 7.65
N ILE A 17 -6.19 1.58 7.16
CA ILE A 17 -4.79 1.94 6.95
C ILE A 17 -4.69 3.09 5.95
N ALA A 18 -5.43 3.03 4.84
CA ALA A 18 -5.43 4.08 3.84
C ALA A 18 -5.89 5.41 4.44
N ALA A 19 -6.92 5.40 5.30
CA ALA A 19 -7.40 6.58 5.97
C ALA A 19 -6.35 7.15 6.94
N ILE A 20 -5.69 6.29 7.70
CA ILE A 20 -4.64 6.69 8.65
C ILE A 20 -3.46 7.30 7.90
N VAL A 21 -3.04 6.71 6.80
CA VAL A 21 -1.94 7.22 5.98
C VAL A 21 -2.23 8.65 5.51
N ARG A 22 -3.47 8.94 5.10
CA ARG A 22 -3.86 10.28 4.68
C ARG A 22 -3.85 11.30 5.81
N GLU A 23 -3.98 10.84 7.05
CA GLU A 23 -3.99 11.72 8.22
C GLU A 23 -2.58 12.05 8.74
N LEU A 24 -1.56 11.32 8.30
CA LEU A 24 -0.18 11.52 8.76
C LEU A 24 0.40 12.81 8.19
N LYS A 25 1.13 13.54 9.03
CA LYS A 25 1.64 14.88 8.70
C LYS A 25 3.11 14.88 8.27
N ASP A 26 3.73 13.71 8.07
CA ASP A 26 5.10 13.63 7.59
C ASP A 26 5.16 14.11 6.13
N PRO A 27 6.04 15.08 5.80
CA PRO A 27 6.11 15.63 4.44
C PRO A 27 6.41 14.58 3.36
N ARG A 28 7.11 13.50 3.71
CA ARG A 28 7.36 12.40 2.77
C ARG A 28 6.08 11.69 2.35
N ILE A 29 4.99 11.94 3.06
CA ILE A 29 3.67 11.38 2.77
C ILE A 29 2.72 12.50 2.35
N SER A 30 2.59 13.54 3.18
CA SER A 30 1.56 14.58 2.99
C SER A 30 1.84 15.49 1.80
N ASP A 31 3.10 15.65 1.39
CA ASP A 31 3.48 16.51 0.26
C ASP A 31 3.42 15.78 -1.08
N HIS A 32 2.99 14.53 -1.09
CA HIS A 32 2.97 13.69 -2.29
C HIS A 32 1.63 12.98 -2.42
N LEU A 33 1.35 12.48 -3.64
CA LEU A 33 0.15 11.70 -3.92
C LEU A 33 0.42 10.23 -3.61
N ILE A 34 0.32 9.89 -2.33
CA ILE A 34 0.57 8.56 -1.80
C ILE A 34 -0.74 7.82 -1.63
N SER A 35 -0.76 6.56 -2.04
CA SER A 35 -1.94 5.71 -1.85
C SER A 35 -1.54 4.30 -1.44
N VAL A 36 -2.47 3.61 -0.78
CA VAL A 36 -2.34 2.19 -0.47
C VAL A 36 -2.89 1.42 -1.68
N ALA A 37 -2.00 0.81 -2.44
CA ALA A 37 -2.38 0.09 -3.65
C ALA A 37 -3.02 -1.25 -3.31
N ARG A 38 -2.47 -1.95 -2.31
CA ARG A 38 -2.91 -3.28 -1.94
C ARG A 38 -2.51 -3.59 -0.51
N ALA A 39 -3.27 -4.46 0.15
CA ALA A 39 -2.90 -5.01 1.45
C ALA A 39 -3.10 -6.52 1.41
N ASP A 40 -2.02 -7.25 1.66
CA ASP A 40 -2.05 -8.71 1.75
C ASP A 40 -2.09 -9.10 3.23
N VAL A 41 -3.18 -9.73 3.65
CA VAL A 41 -3.43 -10.11 5.04
C VAL A 41 -3.23 -11.61 5.19
N ALA A 42 -2.41 -12.02 6.16
CA ALA A 42 -2.23 -13.44 6.47
C ALA A 42 -3.55 -14.07 6.92
N GLY A 43 -3.72 -15.36 6.64
CA GLY A 43 -4.97 -16.07 6.92
C GLY A 43 -5.42 -16.03 8.36
N ASP A 44 -4.47 -15.95 9.31
CA ASP A 44 -4.75 -15.85 10.74
C ASP A 44 -4.84 -14.39 11.24
N LEU A 45 -4.77 -13.43 10.35
CA LEU A 45 -4.82 -11.99 10.64
C LEU A 45 -3.65 -11.49 11.52
N SER A 46 -2.55 -12.25 11.57
CA SER A 46 -1.39 -11.90 12.40
C SER A 46 -0.45 -10.91 11.70
N TYR A 47 -0.55 -10.77 10.39
CA TYR A 47 0.41 -10.01 9.59
C TYR A 47 -0.27 -9.38 8.37
N VAL A 48 0.07 -8.12 8.11
CA VAL A 48 -0.43 -7.40 6.93
C VAL A 48 0.77 -6.79 6.20
N LYS A 49 0.85 -7.04 4.90
CA LYS A 49 1.82 -6.40 4.03
C LYS A 49 1.10 -5.35 3.21
N VAL A 50 1.49 -4.10 3.40
CA VAL A 50 0.82 -2.94 2.77
C VAL A 50 1.70 -2.41 1.64
N TYR A 51 1.15 -2.40 0.44
CA TYR A 51 1.83 -1.89 -0.75
C TYR A 51 1.47 -0.43 -0.94
N VAL A 52 2.47 0.44 -0.91
CA VAL A 52 2.33 1.89 -0.98
C VAL A 52 2.80 2.35 -2.35
N SER A 53 1.97 3.11 -3.05
CA SER A 53 2.33 3.63 -4.35
C SER A 53 2.29 5.16 -4.35
N ALA A 54 3.06 5.76 -5.26
CA ALA A 54 3.11 7.20 -5.45
C ALA A 54 3.01 7.50 -6.93
N VAL A 55 2.17 8.48 -7.27
CA VAL A 55 2.04 8.91 -8.68
C VAL A 55 3.36 9.45 -9.22
N GLU A 56 4.17 10.07 -8.33
CA GLU A 56 5.46 10.67 -8.70
C GLU A 56 6.58 9.65 -8.92
N GLY A 57 6.33 8.36 -8.65
CA GLY A 57 7.28 7.28 -8.95
C GLY A 57 7.76 6.53 -7.73
N ILE A 58 8.58 5.50 -7.98
CA ILE A 58 9.02 4.54 -6.96
C ILE A 58 9.90 5.20 -5.88
N GLU A 59 10.71 6.18 -6.23
CA GLU A 59 11.58 6.83 -5.25
C GLU A 59 10.77 7.58 -4.19
N VAL A 60 9.67 8.23 -4.61
CA VAL A 60 8.75 8.89 -3.69
C VAL A 60 8.03 7.85 -2.84
N ALA A 61 7.61 6.74 -3.43
CA ALA A 61 6.98 5.64 -2.70
C ALA A 61 7.93 5.05 -1.66
N LYS A 62 9.21 4.89 -1.98
CA LYS A 62 10.22 4.41 -1.02
C LYS A 62 10.39 5.36 0.15
N GLY A 63 10.41 6.67 -0.12
CA GLY A 63 10.49 7.67 0.93
C GLY A 63 9.29 7.63 1.86
N ALA A 64 8.09 7.52 1.29
CA ALA A 64 6.85 7.37 2.06
C ALA A 64 6.86 6.08 2.88
N THR A 65 7.35 4.99 2.31
CA THR A 65 7.45 3.70 2.99
C THR A 65 8.37 3.79 4.21
N LYS A 66 9.49 4.50 4.10
CA LYS A 66 10.40 4.75 5.23
C LYS A 66 9.67 5.51 6.35
N ALA A 67 8.93 6.56 6.00
CA ALA A 67 8.16 7.33 6.95
C ALA A 67 7.12 6.47 7.66
N LEU A 68 6.40 5.66 6.90
CA LEU A 68 5.37 4.76 7.44
C LEU A 68 5.97 3.69 8.34
N THR A 69 7.14 3.15 7.98
CA THR A 69 7.84 2.17 8.82
C THR A 69 8.17 2.79 10.19
N GLY A 70 8.60 4.04 10.21
CA GLY A 70 8.84 4.74 11.46
C GLY A 70 7.57 5.00 12.27
N ALA A 71 6.43 5.07 11.62
CA ALA A 71 5.13 5.31 12.26
C ALA A 71 4.32 4.03 12.49
N THR A 72 4.91 2.85 12.32
CA THR A 72 4.19 1.57 12.39
C THR A 72 3.44 1.41 13.71
N GLY A 73 4.06 1.78 14.84
CA GLY A 73 3.40 1.68 16.14
C GLY A 73 2.13 2.52 16.23
N LEU A 74 2.16 3.73 15.69
CA LEU A 74 0.99 4.60 15.64
C LEU A 74 -0.10 4.00 14.76
N VAL A 75 0.28 3.52 13.57
CA VAL A 75 -0.67 2.92 12.63
C VAL A 75 -1.34 1.70 13.25
N ARG A 76 -0.57 0.82 13.88
CA ARG A 76 -1.11 -0.37 14.55
C ARG A 76 -2.11 0.00 15.64
N ARG A 77 -1.77 1.00 16.45
CA ARG A 77 -2.64 1.46 17.53
C ARG A 77 -3.95 2.00 16.98
N GLU A 78 -3.90 2.80 15.94
CA GLU A 78 -5.09 3.38 15.32
C GLU A 78 -5.96 2.31 14.65
N VAL A 79 -5.34 1.34 13.98
CA VAL A 79 -6.07 0.22 13.39
C VAL A 79 -6.81 -0.56 14.47
N GLY A 80 -6.14 -0.86 15.59
CA GLY A 80 -6.75 -1.56 16.70
C GLY A 80 -7.96 -0.82 17.28
N LYS A 81 -7.82 0.50 17.45
CA LYS A 81 -8.93 1.34 17.94
C LYS A 81 -10.13 1.33 17.00
N ARG A 82 -9.88 1.50 15.71
CA ARG A 82 -10.95 1.65 14.71
C ARG A 82 -11.68 0.35 14.44
N LEU A 83 -10.97 -0.78 14.50
CA LEU A 83 -11.56 -2.08 14.21
C LEU A 83 -11.96 -2.87 15.46
N GLY A 84 -11.60 -2.39 16.65
CA GLY A 84 -11.96 -3.04 17.90
C GLY A 84 -11.31 -4.39 18.12
N HIS A 85 -10.18 -4.64 17.45
CA HIS A 85 -9.48 -5.92 17.57
C HIS A 85 -8.65 -5.96 18.85
N ARG A 86 -8.71 -7.07 19.57
CA ARG A 86 -7.87 -7.29 20.75
C ARG A 86 -6.41 -7.40 20.40
N LYS A 87 -6.12 -8.00 19.24
CA LYS A 87 -4.77 -8.23 18.76
C LYS A 87 -4.62 -7.57 17.39
N THR A 88 -3.78 -6.52 17.34
CA THR A 88 -3.48 -5.86 16.08
C THR A 88 -2.45 -6.65 15.29
N PRO A 89 -2.62 -6.80 13.97
CA PRO A 89 -1.62 -7.48 13.16
C PRO A 89 -0.32 -6.69 13.11
N GLU A 90 0.77 -7.39 12.83
CA GLU A 90 2.01 -6.71 12.45
C GLU A 90 1.83 -6.15 11.05
N ILE A 91 2.36 -4.95 10.83
CA ILE A 91 2.20 -4.25 9.55
C ILE A 91 3.58 -4.00 8.96
N LYS A 92 3.75 -4.39 7.70
CA LYS A 92 4.95 -4.08 6.93
C LYS A 92 4.56 -3.25 5.72
N PHE A 93 5.23 -2.11 5.55
CA PHE A 93 5.01 -1.26 4.39
C PHE A 93 6.08 -1.52 3.33
N VAL A 94 5.65 -1.65 2.08
CA VAL A 94 6.53 -1.93 0.95
C VAL A 94 6.16 -0.97 -0.18
N ALA A 95 7.17 -0.43 -0.85
CA ALA A 95 6.93 0.41 -2.02
C ALA A 95 6.47 -0.45 -3.19
N ASP A 96 5.40 -0.01 -3.84
CA ASP A 96 4.81 -0.71 -4.98
C ASP A 96 5.26 -0.02 -6.28
N ASP A 97 5.91 -0.78 -7.15
CA ASP A 97 6.41 -0.28 -8.43
C ASP A 97 5.53 -0.67 -9.62
N SER A 98 4.32 -1.17 -9.37
CA SER A 98 3.44 -1.66 -10.42
C SER A 98 3.11 -0.61 -11.48
N ILE A 99 2.99 0.65 -11.10
CA ILE A 99 2.73 1.74 -12.05
C ILE A 99 3.89 1.91 -13.02
N GLU A 100 5.13 1.99 -12.51
CA GLU A 100 6.32 2.11 -13.35
C GLU A 100 6.53 0.88 -14.22
N TYR A 101 6.32 -0.30 -13.64
CA TYR A 101 6.43 -1.55 -14.37
C TYR A 101 5.44 -1.57 -15.53
N GLY A 102 4.19 -1.20 -15.31
CA GLY A 102 3.17 -1.13 -16.34
C GLY A 102 3.54 -0.14 -17.45
N MET A 103 4.04 1.05 -17.09
CA MET A 103 4.50 2.05 -18.07
C MET A 103 5.67 1.54 -18.91
N ASN A 104 6.61 0.83 -18.29
CA ASN A 104 7.74 0.25 -19.02
C ASN A 104 7.28 -0.82 -20.01
N ILE A 105 6.29 -1.62 -19.64
CA ILE A 105 5.71 -2.62 -20.56
C ILE A 105 5.04 -1.93 -21.76
N VAL A 106 4.28 -0.87 -21.51
CA VAL A 106 3.63 -0.10 -22.57
C VAL A 106 4.66 0.50 -23.51
N LYS A 107 5.75 1.07 -22.99
CA LYS A 107 6.83 1.61 -23.80
C LYS A 107 7.45 0.54 -24.68
N LYS A 108 7.72 -0.65 -24.13
CA LYS A 108 8.27 -1.77 -24.92
C LYS A 108 7.32 -2.20 -26.03
N LEU A 109 6.04 -2.23 -25.75
CA LEU A 109 5.04 -2.58 -26.76
C LEU A 109 4.96 -1.53 -27.86
N GLU A 110 5.07 -0.26 -27.53
CA GLU A 110 5.13 0.83 -28.51
C GLU A 110 6.37 0.73 -29.40
N GLU A 111 7.54 0.43 -28.83
CA GLU A 111 8.77 0.24 -29.57
C GLU A 111 8.66 -0.92 -30.56
N ILE A 112 8.12 -2.05 -30.10
CA ILE A 112 7.90 -3.23 -30.94
C ILE A 112 6.91 -2.88 -32.06
N SER A 113 5.83 -2.20 -31.73
CA SER A 113 4.81 -1.80 -32.71
C SER A 113 5.40 -0.89 -33.79
N SER A 114 6.26 0.07 -33.42
CA SER A 114 6.89 0.98 -34.40
C SER A 114 7.87 0.23 -35.30
N GLU A 115 8.52 -0.83 -34.83
CA GLU A 115 9.38 -1.66 -35.65
C GLU A 115 8.61 -2.42 -36.73
N PHE A 116 7.34 -2.72 -36.48
CA PHE A 116 6.49 -3.47 -37.41
C PHE A 116 5.67 -2.58 -38.37
N THR A 117 5.73 -1.27 -38.21
CA THR A 117 4.92 -0.34 -39.02
C THR A 117 5.67 0.28 -40.23
N ASP A 118 6.88 -0.13 -40.46
CA ASP A 118 7.64 0.34 -41.67
C ASP A 118 7.21 -0.43 -42.92
#